data_148ec9d223bbcecab8a75352e48e9a6c
#
_entry.id   148ec9d223bbcecab8a75352e48e9a6c
#
_cell.length_a   1.000
_cell.length_b   1.000
_cell.length_c   1.000
_cell.angle_alpha   90.00
_cell.angle_beta   90.00
_cell.angle_gamma   90.00
#
_symmetry.space_group_name_H-M   'P 1'
#
loop_
_entity.id
_entity.type
_entity.pdbx_description
1 polymer ?
#
loop_
_entity_poly.entity_id
_entity_poly.type
_entity_poly.pdbx_seq_one_letter_code
_entity_poly.pdbx_strand_id
1 'polypeptide(L)'
;LHSYIKEVDYKKIIGSQNGHNLRPVELQKFITQEGIDWFFKRKLYVRRALLFSCSSNFVGGIHIDANISNEYGINFVLEGDGEMQWAAYSEQNLIDKKAIPPSAYKNEKNFNIIDNWSGTTGLVRINIPHRVVTKNSTRYCLSLRTVGNESPKTFEEAMNLLYD
;
A
#
# COMPACT_ATOMS: atom_id res chain seq x y z
N LEU A 1 5.05 -15.81 -0.75
CA LEU A 1 3.97 -15.03 -0.10
C LEU A 1 2.70 -14.97 -0.94
N HIS A 2 2.82 -14.88 -2.27
CA HIS A 2 1.65 -14.80 -3.16
C HIS A 2 0.75 -16.04 -3.07
N SER A 3 1.30 -17.21 -2.73
CA SER A 3 0.56 -18.45 -2.51
C SER A 3 -0.45 -18.38 -1.34
N TYR A 4 -0.32 -17.41 -0.47
CA TYR A 4 -1.26 -17.17 0.63
C TYR A 4 -2.49 -16.37 0.23
N ILE A 5 -2.52 -15.82 -1.00
CA ILE A 5 -3.69 -15.10 -1.52
C ILE A 5 -4.72 -16.12 -2.01
N LYS A 6 -5.94 -15.99 -1.53
CA LYS A 6 -7.07 -16.79 -2.00
C LYS A 6 -7.56 -16.32 -3.36
N GLU A 7 -8.09 -17.24 -4.14
CA GLU A 7 -8.89 -16.87 -5.32
C GLU A 7 -10.17 -16.18 -4.89
N VAL A 8 -10.30 -14.91 -5.22
CA VAL A 8 -11.47 -14.08 -4.90
C VAL A 8 -11.80 -13.21 -6.11
N ASP A 9 -13.07 -13.04 -6.39
CA ASP A 9 -13.52 -12.09 -7.41
C ASP A 9 -13.41 -10.64 -6.89
N TYR A 10 -12.17 -10.17 -6.77
CA TYR A 10 -11.87 -8.82 -6.27
C TYR A 10 -12.41 -7.72 -7.19
N LYS A 11 -12.55 -8.00 -8.48
CA LYS A 11 -13.13 -7.05 -9.44
C LYS A 11 -14.59 -6.76 -9.10
N LYS A 12 -15.36 -7.79 -8.75
CA LYS A 12 -16.75 -7.64 -8.31
C LYS A 12 -16.85 -6.91 -6.97
N ILE A 13 -15.90 -7.15 -6.05
CA ILE A 13 -15.88 -6.51 -4.74
C ILE A 13 -15.63 -5.01 -4.85
N ILE A 14 -14.64 -4.59 -5.64
CA ILE A 14 -14.28 -3.18 -5.76
C ILE A 14 -15.17 -2.42 -6.77
N GLY A 15 -15.74 -3.14 -7.71
CA GLY A 15 -16.53 -2.58 -8.80
C GLY A 15 -15.65 -1.97 -9.91
N SER A 16 -16.27 -1.68 -11.03
CA SER A 16 -15.64 -0.99 -12.16
C SER A 16 -15.87 0.52 -12.01
N GLN A 17 -14.91 1.21 -11.44
CA GLN A 17 -14.93 2.68 -11.38
C GLN A 17 -13.66 3.22 -12.04
N ASN A 18 -13.79 4.37 -12.69
CA ASN A 18 -12.62 5.08 -13.20
C ASN A 18 -11.83 5.71 -12.05
N GLY A 19 -10.53 5.87 -12.25
CA GLY A 19 -9.64 6.50 -11.29
C GLY A 19 -9.14 5.55 -10.20
N HIS A 20 -9.08 6.04 -8.99
CA HIS A 20 -8.58 5.32 -7.81
C HIS A 20 -9.74 4.96 -6.88
N ASN A 21 -9.83 3.70 -6.51
CA ASN A 21 -10.83 3.19 -5.59
C ASN A 21 -10.17 2.41 -4.45
N LEU A 22 -10.74 2.52 -3.27
CA LEU A 22 -10.29 1.88 -2.06
C LEU A 22 -11.47 1.26 -1.32
N ARG A 23 -11.33 0.00 -0.90
CA ARG A 23 -12.30 -0.66 -0.02
C ARG A 23 -11.60 -1.43 1.09
N PRO A 24 -11.97 -1.23 2.37
CA PRO A 24 -11.66 -2.18 3.42
C PRO A 24 -12.31 -3.53 3.13
N VAL A 25 -11.58 -4.61 3.33
CA VAL A 25 -12.05 -5.97 3.10
C VAL A 25 -11.71 -6.87 4.29
N GLU A 26 -12.44 -7.96 4.44
CA GLU A 26 -12.17 -8.93 5.48
C GLU A 26 -10.90 -9.74 5.13
N LEU A 27 -9.92 -9.71 6.02
CA LEU A 27 -8.64 -10.36 5.82
C LEU A 27 -8.79 -11.84 5.44
N GLN A 28 -9.63 -12.57 6.17
CA GLN A 28 -9.83 -14.02 6.01
C GLN A 28 -10.45 -14.39 4.65
N LYS A 29 -11.09 -13.44 3.96
CA LYS A 29 -11.60 -13.67 2.60
C LYS A 29 -10.48 -13.68 1.56
N PHE A 30 -9.40 -12.97 1.83
CA PHE A 30 -8.30 -12.77 0.87
C PHE A 30 -7.04 -13.57 1.21
N ILE A 31 -6.78 -13.81 2.49
CA ILE A 31 -5.58 -14.50 2.95
C ILE A 31 -5.95 -15.85 3.54
N THR A 32 -5.17 -16.88 3.23
CA THR A 32 -5.32 -18.20 3.84
C THR A 32 -4.97 -18.15 5.33
N GLN A 33 -5.51 -19.07 6.11
CA GLN A 33 -5.14 -19.18 7.54
C GLN A 33 -3.63 -19.40 7.70
N GLU A 34 -3.03 -20.23 6.84
CA GLU A 34 -1.59 -20.44 6.82
C GLU A 34 -0.81 -19.14 6.61
N GLY A 35 -1.29 -18.28 5.71
CA GLY A 35 -0.68 -16.96 5.48
C GLY A 35 -0.80 -16.05 6.70
N ILE A 36 -1.94 -16.04 7.37
CA ILE A 36 -2.14 -15.27 8.60
C ILE A 36 -1.18 -15.77 9.68
N ASP A 37 -1.08 -17.07 9.86
CA ASP A 37 -0.20 -17.70 10.85
C ASP A 37 1.28 -17.44 10.55
N TRP A 38 1.63 -17.42 9.25
CA TRP A 38 2.99 -17.09 8.80
C TRP A 38 3.40 -15.67 9.19
N PHE A 39 2.50 -14.68 9.02
CA PHE A 39 2.72 -13.31 9.46
C PHE A 39 2.81 -13.23 10.99
N PHE A 40 1.93 -13.90 11.71
CA PHE A 40 1.92 -13.89 13.18
C PHE A 40 3.20 -14.47 13.79
N LYS A 41 3.71 -15.58 13.24
CA LYS A 41 5.00 -16.16 13.67
C LYS A 41 6.16 -15.17 13.56
N ARG A 42 6.05 -14.20 12.64
CA ARG A 42 7.02 -13.13 12.43
C ARG A 42 6.68 -11.84 13.16
N LYS A 43 5.76 -11.88 14.10
CA LYS A 43 5.28 -10.70 14.85
C LYS A 43 4.70 -9.59 13.95
N LEU A 44 4.31 -9.94 12.73
CA LEU A 44 3.60 -9.05 11.81
C LEU A 44 2.09 -9.28 11.97
N TYR A 45 1.50 -8.64 12.97
CA TYR A 45 0.09 -8.82 13.28
C TYR A 45 -0.79 -8.05 12.31
N VAL A 46 -1.08 -8.67 11.16
CA VAL A 46 -1.97 -8.12 10.16
C VAL A 46 -3.39 -8.05 10.71
N ARG A 47 -3.95 -6.85 10.73
CA ARG A 47 -5.28 -6.57 11.29
C ARG A 47 -6.26 -5.97 10.29
N ARG A 48 -5.75 -5.39 9.21
CA ARG A 48 -6.57 -4.77 8.17
C ARG A 48 -6.10 -5.20 6.79
N ALA A 49 -7.05 -5.35 5.90
CA ALA A 49 -6.81 -5.53 4.48
C ALA A 49 -7.57 -4.44 3.70
N LEU A 50 -6.88 -3.82 2.77
CA LEU A 50 -7.41 -2.78 1.91
C LEU A 50 -7.26 -3.23 0.46
N LEU A 51 -8.37 -3.25 -0.26
CA LEU A 51 -8.37 -3.56 -1.69
C LEU A 51 -8.38 -2.25 -2.47
N PHE A 52 -7.42 -2.09 -3.36
CA PHE A 52 -7.25 -0.93 -4.22
C PHE A 52 -7.46 -1.30 -5.69
N SER A 53 -8.05 -0.38 -6.45
CA SER A 53 -7.95 -0.40 -7.91
C SER A 53 -7.55 0.98 -8.43
N CYS A 54 -6.68 0.99 -9.43
CA CYS A 54 -6.33 2.18 -10.20
C CYS A 54 -6.56 1.87 -11.67
N SER A 55 -7.35 2.72 -12.35
CA SER A 55 -7.59 2.54 -13.79
C SER A 55 -6.31 2.61 -14.62
N SER A 56 -6.34 2.16 -15.87
CA SER A 56 -5.22 2.35 -16.80
C SER A 56 -4.89 3.83 -16.98
N ASN A 57 -3.61 4.14 -17.23
CA ASN A 57 -3.10 5.50 -17.43
C ASN A 57 -3.41 6.46 -16.26
N PHE A 58 -3.52 5.92 -15.05
CA PHE A 58 -3.76 6.72 -13.84
C PHE A 58 -2.45 7.21 -13.26
N VAL A 59 -2.43 8.47 -12.86
CA VAL A 59 -1.35 9.08 -12.08
C VAL A 59 -1.96 9.61 -10.79
N GLY A 60 -1.66 8.93 -9.69
CA GLY A 60 -2.13 9.32 -8.36
C GLY A 60 -1.48 10.60 -7.84
N GLY A 61 -2.20 11.33 -7.00
CA GLY A 61 -1.62 12.44 -6.25
C GLY A 61 -0.57 11.95 -5.25
N ILE A 62 0.51 12.72 -5.07
CA ILE A 62 1.53 12.44 -4.06
C ILE A 62 0.94 12.70 -2.68
N HIS A 63 1.04 11.72 -1.79
CA HIS A 63 0.49 11.78 -0.44
C HIS A 63 1.34 10.97 0.55
N ILE A 64 1.05 11.16 1.81
CA ILE A 64 1.53 10.32 2.93
C ILE A 64 0.29 9.70 3.53
N ASP A 65 0.31 8.39 3.78
CA ASP A 65 -0.78 7.75 4.50
C ASP A 65 -0.78 8.24 5.96
N ALA A 66 -1.79 9.02 6.30
CA ALA A 66 -1.91 9.60 7.63
C ALA A 66 -2.63 8.65 8.61
N ASN A 67 -2.43 8.87 9.90
CA ASN A 67 -3.10 8.13 11.00
C ASN A 67 -2.83 6.63 11.02
N ILE A 68 -1.69 6.20 10.50
CA ILE A 68 -1.23 4.83 10.61
C ILE A 68 -0.12 4.76 11.65
N SER A 69 -0.23 3.77 12.53
CA SER A 69 0.75 3.57 13.60
C SER A 69 2.09 3.04 13.09
N ASN A 70 2.10 2.44 11.91
CA ASN A 70 3.26 1.76 11.34
C ASN A 70 3.66 2.39 10.00
N GLU A 71 4.95 2.44 9.73
CA GLU A 71 5.54 3.12 8.58
C GLU A 71 5.36 2.40 7.25
N TYR A 72 4.79 1.21 7.26
CA TYR A 72 4.78 0.31 6.12
C TYR A 72 3.42 -0.35 5.86
N GLY A 73 3.27 -0.83 4.64
CA GLY A 73 2.23 -1.76 4.22
C GLY A 73 2.82 -2.96 3.51
N ILE A 74 2.12 -4.08 3.51
CA ILE A 74 2.49 -5.27 2.75
C ILE A 74 1.55 -5.34 1.56
N ASN A 75 2.08 -5.13 0.37
CA ASN A 75 1.31 -5.06 -0.85
C ASN A 75 1.41 -6.33 -1.68
N PHE A 76 0.28 -6.78 -2.20
CA PHE A 76 0.14 -7.85 -3.19
C PHE A 76 -0.55 -7.28 -4.42
N VAL A 77 0.17 -7.18 -5.53
CA VAL A 77 -0.43 -6.81 -6.82
C VAL A 77 -1.13 -8.03 -7.36
N LEU A 78 -2.45 -7.98 -7.43
CA LEU A 78 -3.29 -9.10 -7.86
C LEU A 78 -3.36 -9.18 -9.39
N GLU A 79 -3.36 -8.02 -10.03
CA GLU A 79 -3.43 -7.91 -11.50
C GLU A 79 -2.99 -6.50 -11.93
N GLY A 80 -2.58 -6.39 -13.17
CA GLY A 80 -2.29 -5.13 -13.84
C GLY A 80 -0.84 -4.67 -13.70
N ASP A 81 -0.52 -3.66 -14.48
CA ASP A 81 0.79 -3.01 -14.51
C ASP A 81 0.77 -1.68 -13.76
N GLY A 82 1.93 -1.22 -13.40
CA GLY A 82 2.11 0.04 -12.71
C GLY A 82 3.13 -0.06 -11.58
N GLU A 83 3.38 1.07 -10.98
CA GLU A 83 4.40 1.20 -9.94
C GLU A 83 3.96 2.11 -8.81
N MET A 84 4.51 1.89 -7.63
CA MET A 84 4.57 2.91 -6.58
C MET A 84 5.82 3.74 -6.80
N GLN A 85 5.68 5.04 -6.63
CA GLN A 85 6.78 6.00 -6.72
C GLN A 85 6.87 6.75 -5.41
N TRP A 86 8.10 6.95 -4.92
CA TRP A 86 8.38 7.76 -3.75
C TRP A 86 9.05 9.07 -4.16
N ALA A 87 8.64 10.15 -3.52
CA ALA A 87 9.21 11.48 -3.72
C ALA A 87 10.05 11.90 -2.51
N ALA A 88 10.98 12.80 -2.75
CA ALA A 88 11.77 13.40 -1.67
C ALA A 88 10.85 14.11 -0.68
N TYR A 89 11.03 13.85 0.61
CA TYR A 89 10.28 14.52 1.67
C TYR A 89 10.76 15.96 1.82
N SER A 90 9.80 16.90 1.85
CA SER A 90 10.04 18.28 2.21
C SER A 90 8.83 18.84 2.94
N GLU A 91 8.99 19.25 4.18
CA GLU A 91 7.93 19.87 4.96
C GLU A 91 7.38 21.15 4.32
N GLN A 92 8.21 21.87 3.56
CA GLN A 92 7.80 23.09 2.87
C GLN A 92 6.77 22.85 1.76
N ASN A 93 6.74 21.64 1.24
CA ASN A 93 5.84 21.24 0.16
C ASN A 93 4.51 20.67 0.65
N LEU A 94 4.34 20.46 1.95
CA LEU A 94 3.07 20.00 2.50
C LEU A 94 2.04 21.13 2.50
N ILE A 95 0.81 20.82 2.11
CA ILE A 95 -0.32 21.76 2.19
C ILE A 95 -0.68 21.99 3.66
N ASP A 96 -0.69 20.91 4.44
CA ASP A 96 -0.95 20.93 5.86
C ASP A 96 0.01 20.00 6.58
N LYS A 97 0.75 20.49 7.56
CA LYS A 97 1.67 19.69 8.38
C LYS A 97 0.96 18.65 9.27
N LYS A 98 -0.32 18.87 9.53
CA LYS A 98 -1.19 17.91 10.24
C LYS A 98 -1.96 17.02 9.29
N ALA A 99 -1.58 17.02 8.04
CA ALA A 99 -2.34 16.47 6.95
C ALA A 99 -3.00 15.15 7.30
N ILE A 100 -4.28 15.18 7.29
CA ILE A 100 -5.16 14.05 7.49
C ILE A 100 -5.60 13.59 6.11
N PRO A 101 -5.62 12.29 5.96
CA PRO A 101 -5.41 11.59 4.69
C PRO A 101 -6.20 12.17 3.53
N PRO A 102 -5.62 12.11 2.38
CA PRO A 102 -4.19 12.02 2.13
C PRO A 102 -3.51 13.39 2.24
N SER A 103 -2.30 13.42 2.77
CA SER A 103 -1.48 14.63 2.76
C SER A 103 -1.06 14.94 1.34
N ALA A 104 -1.69 15.95 0.75
CA ALA A 104 -1.34 16.35 -0.61
C ALA A 104 -0.23 17.42 -0.59
N TYR A 105 0.65 17.35 -1.55
CA TYR A 105 1.70 18.34 -1.76
C TYR A 105 1.18 19.51 -2.61
N LYS A 106 1.66 20.73 -2.30
CA LYS A 106 1.24 21.95 -2.98
C LYS A 106 1.59 22.01 -4.46
N ASN A 107 2.71 21.43 -4.84
CA ASN A 107 3.25 21.49 -6.21
C ASN A 107 3.85 20.16 -6.62
N GLU A 108 3.02 19.25 -7.09
CA GLU A 108 3.48 17.92 -7.53
C GLU A 108 4.50 17.99 -8.68
N LYS A 109 4.49 19.06 -9.46
CA LYS A 109 5.44 19.27 -10.58
C LYS A 109 6.90 19.39 -10.14
N ASN A 110 7.14 19.73 -8.87
CA ASN A 110 8.48 19.96 -8.33
C ASN A 110 9.00 18.78 -7.52
N PHE A 111 8.31 17.64 -7.54
CA PHE A 111 8.77 16.44 -6.81
C PHE A 111 9.74 15.64 -7.64
N ASN A 112 10.93 15.45 -7.08
CA ASN A 112 11.86 14.46 -7.56
C ASN A 112 11.42 13.09 -7.07
N ILE A 113 11.10 12.20 -8.00
CA ILE A 113 10.91 10.79 -7.69
C ILE A 113 12.28 10.21 -7.38
N ILE A 114 12.44 9.69 -6.17
CA ILE A 114 13.70 9.16 -5.65
C ILE A 114 13.79 7.65 -5.74
N ASP A 115 12.64 6.98 -5.82
CA ASP A 115 12.56 5.52 -5.90
C ASP A 115 11.24 5.07 -6.48
N ASN A 116 11.20 3.84 -7.01
CA ASN A 116 9.99 3.19 -7.49
C ASN A 116 9.98 1.68 -7.22
N TRP A 117 8.79 1.11 -7.20
CA TRP A 117 8.57 -0.32 -7.02
C TRP A 117 7.46 -0.82 -7.94
N SER A 118 7.77 -1.80 -8.76
CA SER A 118 6.86 -2.47 -9.70
C SER A 118 6.72 -3.97 -9.43
N GLY A 119 7.13 -4.42 -8.24
CA GLY A 119 7.02 -5.83 -7.84
C GLY A 119 5.58 -6.31 -7.64
N THR A 120 5.40 -7.62 -7.58
CA THR A 120 4.10 -8.25 -7.32
C THR A 120 3.77 -8.38 -5.85
N THR A 121 4.77 -8.54 -5.00
CA THR A 121 4.62 -8.62 -3.55
C THR A 121 5.78 -7.91 -2.86
N GLY A 122 5.50 -7.05 -1.91
CA GLY A 122 6.55 -6.36 -1.18
C GLY A 122 6.08 -5.56 0.02
N LEU A 123 7.04 -5.29 0.87
CA LEU A 123 6.92 -4.29 1.91
C LEU A 123 7.13 -2.91 1.30
N VAL A 124 6.23 -2.00 1.57
CA VAL A 124 6.25 -0.64 1.00
C VAL A 124 6.18 0.41 2.10
N ARG A 125 6.98 1.46 1.98
CA ARG A 125 6.89 2.61 2.89
C ARG A 125 5.66 3.43 2.57
N ILE A 126 4.93 3.82 3.61
CA ILE A 126 3.69 4.60 3.49
C ILE A 126 3.71 5.88 4.33
N ASN A 127 4.73 6.07 5.15
CA ASN A 127 4.97 7.24 5.98
C ASN A 127 5.78 8.34 5.28
N ILE A 128 6.19 8.12 4.05
CA ILE A 128 6.87 9.11 3.20
C ILE A 128 6.05 9.39 1.95
N PRO A 129 6.29 10.51 1.26
CA PRO A 129 5.51 10.89 0.08
C PRO A 129 5.58 9.83 -1.01
N HIS A 130 4.42 9.38 -1.46
CA HIS A 130 4.32 8.38 -2.51
C HIS A 130 3.06 8.53 -3.35
N ARG A 131 3.07 7.87 -4.49
CA ARG A 131 1.90 7.74 -5.37
C ARG A 131 1.91 6.41 -6.11
N VAL A 132 0.78 6.08 -6.73
CA VAL A 132 0.66 4.97 -7.68
C VAL A 132 0.51 5.54 -9.08
N VAL A 133 1.23 4.95 -10.03
CA VAL A 133 1.13 5.23 -11.45
C VAL A 133 0.84 3.92 -12.17
N THR A 134 -0.19 3.90 -13.01
CA THR A 134 -0.51 2.75 -13.87
C THR A 134 -0.19 3.08 -15.34
N LYS A 135 -0.01 2.06 -16.15
CA LYS A 135 0.27 2.17 -17.58
C LYS A 135 -0.95 1.69 -18.40
N ASN A 136 -0.84 0.53 -18.99
CA ASN A 136 -1.77 0.07 -20.02
C ASN A 136 -3.00 -0.67 -19.46
N SER A 137 -2.96 -1.10 -18.20
CA SER A 137 -4.02 -1.90 -17.58
C SER A 137 -4.46 -1.36 -16.22
N THR A 138 -5.67 -1.70 -15.82
CA THR A 138 -6.12 -1.46 -14.46
C THR A 138 -5.31 -2.31 -13.49
N ARG A 139 -4.78 -1.67 -12.46
CA ARG A 139 -4.02 -2.33 -11.40
C ARG A 139 -4.90 -2.59 -10.21
N TYR A 140 -4.89 -3.83 -9.73
CA TYR A 140 -5.55 -4.24 -8.49
C TYR A 140 -4.49 -4.64 -7.47
N CYS A 141 -4.64 -4.15 -6.25
CA CYS A 141 -3.68 -4.41 -5.18
C CYS A 141 -4.40 -4.65 -3.86
N LEU A 142 -4.02 -5.73 -3.19
CA LEU A 142 -4.37 -5.97 -1.79
C LEU A 142 -3.24 -5.44 -0.92
N SER A 143 -3.56 -4.55 0.00
CA SER A 143 -2.60 -3.99 0.94
C SER A 143 -2.95 -4.40 2.36
N LEU A 144 -2.05 -5.10 3.01
CA LEU A 144 -2.19 -5.51 4.39
C LEU A 144 -1.56 -4.48 5.31
N ARG A 145 -2.26 -4.18 6.39
CA ARG A 145 -1.81 -3.24 7.42
C ARG A 145 -1.69 -3.94 8.76
N THR A 146 -0.55 -3.77 9.38
CA THR A 146 -0.33 -4.12 10.77
C THR A 146 -0.76 -2.94 11.64
N VAL A 147 -1.41 -3.20 12.75
CA VAL A 147 -1.92 -2.17 13.67
C VAL A 147 -1.61 -2.57 15.09
N GLY A 148 -1.33 -1.58 15.92
CA GLY A 148 -1.09 -1.78 17.35
C GLY A 148 0.39 -1.81 17.72
N ASN A 149 0.64 -1.89 19.01
CA ASN A 149 2.00 -1.81 19.56
C ASN A 149 2.76 -3.14 19.51
N GLU A 150 2.11 -4.21 19.12
CA GLU A 150 2.66 -5.57 19.08
C GLU A 150 3.47 -5.84 17.80
N SER A 151 3.14 -5.15 16.70
CA SER A 151 3.89 -5.23 15.44
C SER A 151 5.04 -4.22 15.42
N PRO A 152 6.12 -4.49 14.68
CA PRO A 152 7.17 -3.50 14.45
C PRO A 152 6.56 -2.21 13.87
N LYS A 153 7.11 -1.08 14.25
CA LYS A 153 6.61 0.23 13.82
C LYS A 153 7.35 0.74 12.61
N THR A 154 8.65 0.48 12.54
CA THR A 154 9.50 0.96 11.47
C THR A 154 9.53 0.00 10.29
N PHE A 155 9.82 0.55 9.13
CA PHE A 155 9.99 -0.23 7.92
C PHE A 155 11.18 -1.19 8.04
N GLU A 156 12.27 -0.76 8.64
CA GLU A 156 13.49 -1.56 8.82
C GLU A 156 13.26 -2.76 9.74
N GLU A 157 12.57 -2.56 10.86
CA GLU A 157 12.19 -3.66 11.76
C GLU A 157 11.33 -4.71 11.05
N ALA A 158 10.36 -4.26 10.25
CA ALA A 158 9.50 -5.16 9.49
C ALA A 158 10.26 -5.89 8.39
N MET A 159 11.19 -5.22 7.71
CA MET A 159 12.06 -5.84 6.70
C MET A 159 12.87 -6.98 7.30
N ASN A 160 13.51 -6.75 8.46
CA ASN A 160 14.29 -7.78 9.13
C ASN A 160 13.45 -9.02 9.46
N LEU A 161 12.22 -8.82 9.94
CA LEU A 161 11.33 -9.94 10.29
C LEU A 161 10.77 -10.71 9.06
N LEU A 162 10.74 -10.08 7.89
CA LEU A 162 10.27 -10.72 6.67
C LEU A 162 11.34 -11.58 6.00
N TYR A 163 12.59 -11.21 6.13
CA TYR A 163 13.71 -11.84 5.43
C TYR A 163 14.62 -12.69 6.32
N ASP A 164 14.38 -12.69 7.65
CA ASP A 164 14.95 -13.65 8.59
C ASP A 164 14.13 -14.96 8.63
#